data_907c8db40559461370d124e1677011b2
#
_entry.id   907c8db40559461370d124e1677011b2
#
_cell.length_a   1.000
_cell.length_b   1.000
_cell.length_c   1.000
_cell.angle_alpha   90.00
_cell.angle_beta   90.00
_cell.angle_gamma   90.00
#
_symmetry.space_group_name_H-M   'P 1'
#
loop_
_entity.id
_entity.type
_entity.pdbx_description
1 polymer ?
#
loop_
_entity_poly.entity_id
_entity_poly.type
_entity_poly.pdbx_seq_one_letter_code
_entity_poly.pdbx_strand_id
1 'polypeptide(L)'
;GGASSNASGGFSGFKRAIIAQESGGRYGVTNAEGSGAMGVGQIMPETGAALAKREGLPWRPDLMRGNSAEARAYQDRLTDAALKEAWQYGGGDPEKAAKYYFAGPNQKGWGSKTRRYGADITRRMGAR
;
A
#
# COMPACT_ATOMS: atom_id res chain seq x y z
N GLY A 1 -6.32 24.18 12.68
CA GLY A 1 -5.26 23.76 13.33
C GLY A 1 -4.50 22.63 12.73
N GLY A 2 -4.07 21.76 13.59
CA GLY A 2 -3.27 20.66 13.18
C GLY A 2 -3.87 19.83 12.07
N ALA A 3 -5.20 19.83 11.96
CA ALA A 3 -5.87 19.05 10.94
C ALA A 3 -5.44 19.45 9.53
N SER A 4 -5.22 20.74 9.31
CA SER A 4 -4.87 21.19 7.96
C SER A 4 -3.48 20.72 7.56
N SER A 5 -2.58 20.59 8.50
CA SER A 5 -1.23 20.15 8.19
C SER A 5 -1.20 18.67 7.78
N ASN A 6 -2.25 17.92 8.12
CA ASN A 6 -2.32 16.50 7.79
C ASN A 6 -3.02 16.24 6.47
N ALA A 7 -3.51 17.27 5.79
CA ALA A 7 -4.27 17.08 4.56
C ALA A 7 -3.45 16.38 3.49
N SER A 8 -2.17 16.72 3.36
CA SER A 8 -1.29 16.10 2.39
C SER A 8 -0.25 15.20 3.05
N GLY A 9 0.02 15.41 4.35
CA GLY A 9 1.09 14.72 5.04
C GLY A 9 0.66 13.63 5.99
N GLY A 10 -0.64 13.48 6.24
CA GLY A 10 -1.14 12.47 7.15
C GLY A 10 -1.44 11.16 6.48
N PHE A 11 -2.14 10.29 7.17
CA PHE A 11 -2.44 8.96 6.66
C PHE A 11 -3.18 9.01 5.32
N SER A 12 -4.15 9.90 5.16
CA SER A 12 -4.90 9.95 3.92
C SER A 12 -4.02 10.36 2.75
N GLY A 13 -3.08 11.28 2.97
CA GLY A 13 -2.11 11.64 1.94
C GLY A 13 -1.19 10.48 1.60
N PHE A 14 -0.75 9.76 2.62
CA PHE A 14 0.08 8.56 2.43
C PHE A 14 -0.68 7.52 1.59
N LYS A 15 -1.93 7.24 1.94
CA LYS A 15 -2.75 6.28 1.21
C LYS A 15 -2.89 6.67 -0.26
N ARG A 16 -3.22 7.94 -0.52
CA ARG A 16 -3.36 8.41 -1.90
C ARG A 16 -2.05 8.24 -2.69
N ALA A 17 -0.93 8.56 -2.06
CA ALA A 17 0.37 8.46 -2.72
C ALA A 17 0.72 7.01 -3.06
N ILE A 18 0.52 6.10 -2.11
CA ILE A 18 0.79 4.68 -2.34
C ILE A 18 -0.09 4.14 -3.47
N ILE A 19 -1.39 4.40 -3.40
CA ILE A 19 -2.31 3.88 -4.41
C ILE A 19 -1.99 4.46 -5.79
N ALA A 20 -1.66 5.75 -5.86
CA ALA A 20 -1.27 6.36 -7.12
C ALA A 20 -0.02 5.70 -7.70
N GLN A 21 0.96 5.42 -6.83
CA GLN A 21 2.21 4.79 -7.25
C GLN A 21 2.00 3.35 -7.70
N GLU A 22 1.18 2.59 -6.97
CA GLU A 22 1.05 1.16 -7.22
C GLU A 22 0.11 0.83 -8.37
N SER A 23 -1.01 1.48 -8.46
CA SER A 23 -2.03 1.10 -9.44
C SER A 23 -2.63 2.28 -10.20
N GLY A 24 -2.36 3.50 -9.77
CA GLY A 24 -3.07 4.65 -10.30
C GLY A 24 -4.54 4.66 -9.92
N GLY A 25 -4.90 3.95 -8.85
CA GLY A 25 -6.27 3.84 -8.40
C GLY A 25 -7.07 2.76 -9.10
N ARG A 26 -6.43 1.92 -9.91
CA ARG A 26 -7.14 0.89 -10.68
C ARG A 26 -7.25 -0.41 -9.90
N TYR A 27 -8.44 -0.97 -9.89
CA TYR A 27 -8.70 -2.24 -9.23
C TYR A 27 -8.40 -3.40 -10.15
N GLY A 28 -8.04 -4.53 -9.54
CA GLY A 28 -7.88 -5.79 -10.26
C GLY A 28 -6.65 -5.90 -11.12
N VAL A 29 -5.76 -4.90 -11.11
CA VAL A 29 -4.57 -4.94 -11.95
C VAL A 29 -3.56 -5.93 -11.38
N THR A 30 -2.82 -6.57 -12.26
CA THR A 30 -1.70 -7.42 -11.89
C THR A 30 -0.42 -6.74 -12.34
N ASN A 31 0.69 -7.10 -11.67
CA ASN A 31 1.97 -6.49 -12.00
C ASN A 31 2.41 -6.91 -13.40
N ALA A 32 2.69 -5.93 -14.25
CA ALA A 32 3.04 -6.20 -15.65
C ALA A 32 4.39 -6.91 -15.79
N GLU A 33 5.23 -6.80 -14.77
CA GLU A 33 6.55 -7.43 -14.78
C GLU A 33 6.55 -8.83 -14.17
N GLY A 34 5.37 -9.32 -13.79
CA GLY A 34 5.25 -10.69 -13.33
C GLY A 34 5.66 -10.94 -11.88
N SER A 35 5.71 -9.90 -11.05
CA SER A 35 6.08 -10.08 -9.64
C SER A 35 5.04 -10.83 -8.83
N GLY A 36 3.79 -10.85 -9.29
CA GLY A 36 2.69 -11.46 -8.56
C GLY A 36 1.89 -10.48 -7.71
N ALA A 37 2.29 -9.21 -7.67
CA ALA A 37 1.53 -8.19 -6.94
C ALA A 37 0.17 -7.96 -7.61
N MET A 38 -0.87 -7.77 -6.81
CA MET A 38 -2.23 -7.73 -7.32
C MET A 38 -3.05 -6.64 -6.65
N GLY A 39 -4.02 -6.14 -7.42
CA GLY A 39 -5.08 -5.28 -6.90
C GLY A 39 -4.67 -3.83 -6.77
N VAL A 40 -5.56 -3.06 -6.19
CA VAL A 40 -5.38 -1.61 -6.07
C VAL A 40 -4.16 -1.23 -5.25
N GLY A 41 -3.76 -2.08 -4.29
CA GLY A 41 -2.58 -1.85 -3.46
C GLY A 41 -1.35 -2.58 -3.92
N GLN A 42 -1.45 -3.38 -4.96
CA GLN A 42 -0.35 -4.20 -5.48
C GLN A 42 0.28 -5.05 -4.38
N ILE A 43 -0.55 -5.88 -3.77
CA ILE A 43 -0.16 -6.71 -2.64
C ILE A 43 0.31 -8.07 -3.14
N MET A 44 1.45 -8.54 -2.62
CA MET A 44 1.98 -9.85 -2.95
C MET A 44 1.10 -10.95 -2.33
N PRO A 45 1.01 -12.13 -2.97
CA PRO A 45 0.11 -13.18 -2.48
C PRO A 45 0.37 -13.60 -1.03
N GLU A 46 1.62 -13.74 -0.62
CA GLU A 46 1.92 -14.15 0.75
C GLU A 46 1.45 -13.10 1.75
N THR A 47 1.71 -11.83 1.45
CA THR A 47 1.26 -10.74 2.29
C THR A 47 -0.26 -10.68 2.32
N GLY A 48 -0.90 -10.85 1.18
CA GLY A 48 -2.35 -10.84 1.09
C GLY A 48 -2.99 -11.94 1.92
N ALA A 49 -2.45 -13.14 1.85
CA ALA A 49 -2.97 -14.26 2.63
C ALA A 49 -2.84 -14.00 4.13
N ALA A 50 -1.71 -13.44 4.56
CA ALA A 50 -1.50 -13.12 5.97
C ALA A 50 -2.44 -12.01 6.43
N LEU A 51 -2.63 -10.99 5.61
CA LEU A 51 -3.55 -9.89 5.93
C LEU A 51 -4.99 -10.41 6.03
N ALA A 52 -5.41 -11.25 5.09
CA ALA A 52 -6.75 -11.82 5.11
C ALA A 52 -6.99 -12.60 6.39
N LYS A 53 -6.03 -13.45 6.77
CA LYS A 53 -6.14 -14.23 8.00
C LYS A 53 -6.29 -13.31 9.21
N ARG A 54 -5.49 -12.27 9.28
CA ARG A 54 -5.53 -11.31 10.39
C ARG A 54 -6.86 -10.56 10.44
N GLU A 55 -7.45 -10.29 9.28
CA GLU A 55 -8.73 -9.59 9.19
C GLU A 55 -9.94 -10.53 9.32
N GLY A 56 -9.69 -11.82 9.53
CA GLY A 56 -10.77 -12.80 9.64
C GLY A 56 -11.45 -13.12 8.33
N LEU A 57 -10.74 -12.95 7.22
CA LEU A 57 -11.29 -13.16 5.87
C LEU A 57 -10.61 -14.36 5.21
N PRO A 58 -11.33 -15.07 4.32
CA PRO A 58 -10.66 -16.07 3.49
C PRO A 58 -9.73 -15.38 2.51
N TRP A 59 -8.65 -16.08 2.13
CA TRP A 59 -7.78 -15.55 1.09
C TRP A 59 -8.42 -15.84 -0.27
N ARG A 60 -8.76 -14.77 -0.99
CA ARG A 60 -9.45 -14.85 -2.26
C ARG A 60 -8.64 -14.10 -3.33
N PRO A 61 -7.60 -14.74 -3.91
CA PRO A 61 -6.81 -14.07 -4.96
C PRO A 61 -7.64 -13.71 -6.19
N ASP A 62 -8.73 -14.45 -6.44
CA ASP A 62 -9.64 -14.10 -7.53
C ASP A 62 -10.25 -12.70 -7.34
N LEU A 63 -10.56 -12.35 -6.08
CA LEU A 63 -11.08 -11.01 -5.79
C LEU A 63 -10.01 -9.94 -5.95
N MET A 64 -8.75 -10.29 -5.72
CA MET A 64 -7.65 -9.34 -5.92
C MET A 64 -7.46 -9.00 -7.41
N ARG A 65 -7.92 -9.86 -8.29
CA ARG A 65 -7.82 -9.65 -9.74
C ARG A 65 -9.14 -9.21 -10.37
N GLY A 66 -10.16 -9.00 -9.54
CA GLY A 66 -11.48 -8.65 -10.02
C GLY A 66 -11.78 -7.17 -9.96
N ASN A 67 -12.90 -6.79 -10.52
CA ASN A 67 -13.32 -5.40 -10.58
C ASN A 67 -14.82 -5.22 -10.26
N SER A 68 -15.44 -6.26 -9.70
CA SER A 68 -16.82 -6.16 -9.21
C SER A 68 -16.85 -5.35 -7.92
N ALA A 69 -18.03 -4.97 -7.47
CA ALA A 69 -18.16 -4.27 -6.20
C ALA A 69 -17.57 -5.09 -5.06
N GLU A 70 -17.82 -6.40 -5.06
CA GLU A 70 -17.26 -7.28 -4.03
C GLU A 70 -15.73 -7.30 -4.09
N ALA A 71 -15.18 -7.41 -5.29
CA ALA A 71 -13.72 -7.45 -5.47
C ALA A 71 -13.07 -6.15 -5.03
N ARG A 72 -13.66 -5.01 -5.37
CA ARG A 72 -13.13 -3.72 -4.96
C ARG A 72 -13.14 -3.57 -3.44
N ALA A 73 -14.24 -3.97 -2.80
CA ALA A 73 -14.34 -3.89 -1.33
C ALA A 73 -13.28 -4.78 -0.67
N TYR A 74 -13.07 -5.96 -1.23
CA TYR A 74 -12.05 -6.88 -0.70
C TYR A 74 -10.65 -6.28 -0.83
N GLN A 75 -10.32 -5.74 -1.99
CA GLN A 75 -9.02 -5.10 -2.21
C GLN A 75 -8.83 -3.91 -1.29
N ASP A 76 -9.86 -3.08 -1.12
CA ASP A 76 -9.78 -1.94 -0.21
C ASP A 76 -9.52 -2.40 1.22
N ARG A 77 -10.18 -3.45 1.66
CA ARG A 77 -10.04 -3.95 3.01
C ARG A 77 -8.60 -4.38 3.31
N LEU A 78 -8.03 -5.18 2.42
CA LEU A 78 -6.66 -5.66 2.61
C LEU A 78 -5.64 -4.54 2.44
N THR A 79 -5.86 -3.67 1.46
CA THR A 79 -4.95 -2.55 1.24
C THR A 79 -4.94 -1.60 2.43
N ASP A 80 -6.11 -1.28 2.97
CA ASP A 80 -6.18 -0.44 4.16
C ASP A 80 -5.44 -1.05 5.34
N ALA A 81 -5.56 -2.36 5.53
CA ALA A 81 -4.85 -3.04 6.62
C ALA A 81 -3.33 -2.93 6.43
N ALA A 82 -2.87 -3.15 5.20
CA ALA A 82 -1.44 -3.03 4.90
C ALA A 82 -0.93 -1.61 5.09
N LEU A 83 -1.72 -0.64 4.65
CA LEU A 83 -1.34 0.78 4.77
C LEU A 83 -1.28 1.22 6.23
N LYS A 84 -2.23 0.79 7.04
CA LYS A 84 -2.24 1.14 8.46
C LYS A 84 -1.05 0.54 9.18
N GLU A 85 -0.71 -0.70 8.86
CA GLU A 85 0.46 -1.33 9.45
C GLU A 85 1.73 -0.56 9.09
N ALA A 86 1.88 -0.20 7.82
CA ALA A 86 3.04 0.55 7.36
C ALA A 86 3.12 1.92 8.02
N TRP A 87 1.97 2.60 8.12
CA TRP A 87 1.91 3.92 8.73
C TRP A 87 2.32 3.87 10.20
N GLN A 88 1.85 2.86 10.93
CA GLN A 88 2.21 2.67 12.33
C GLN A 88 3.70 2.36 12.47
N TYR A 89 4.23 1.54 11.58
CA TYR A 89 5.66 1.24 11.59
C TYR A 89 6.49 2.51 11.40
N GLY A 90 6.04 3.41 10.53
CA GLY A 90 6.73 4.66 10.27
C GLY A 90 6.75 5.62 11.45
N GLY A 91 5.77 5.51 12.35
CA GLY A 91 5.76 6.35 13.56
C GLY A 91 5.73 7.83 13.29
N GLY A 92 5.09 8.25 12.20
CA GLY A 92 5.05 9.65 11.81
C GLY A 92 5.99 10.02 10.69
N ASP A 93 6.82 9.08 10.23
CA ASP A 93 7.73 9.30 9.12
C ASP A 93 7.17 8.63 7.86
N PRO A 94 6.60 9.40 6.92
CA PRO A 94 6.00 8.81 5.71
C PRO A 94 7.00 8.06 4.85
N GLU A 95 8.25 8.53 4.80
CA GLU A 95 9.26 7.85 4.00
C GLU A 95 9.54 6.46 4.56
N LYS A 96 9.68 6.36 5.87
CA LYS A 96 9.90 5.07 6.52
C LYS A 96 8.70 4.14 6.33
N ALA A 97 7.50 4.70 6.46
CA ALA A 97 6.28 3.94 6.22
C ALA A 97 6.21 3.39 4.80
N ALA A 98 6.59 4.21 3.81
CA ALA A 98 6.60 3.79 2.42
C ALA A 98 7.60 2.67 2.18
N LYS A 99 8.77 2.77 2.77
CA LYS A 99 9.79 1.73 2.64
C LYS A 99 9.32 0.41 3.24
N TYR A 100 8.62 0.49 4.36
CA TYR A 100 8.02 -0.70 4.96
C TYR A 100 6.97 -1.32 4.04
N TYR A 101 6.11 -0.49 3.47
CA TYR A 101 5.08 -0.99 2.55
C TYR A 101 5.71 -1.71 1.36
N PHE A 102 6.79 -1.16 0.83
CA PHE A 102 7.46 -1.70 -0.34
C PHE A 102 8.28 -2.95 -0.03
N ALA A 103 9.04 -2.95 1.06
CA ALA A 103 10.06 -3.97 1.30
C ALA A 103 9.93 -4.73 2.62
N GLY A 104 8.96 -4.37 3.47
CA GLY A 104 8.77 -5.05 4.75
C GLY A 104 9.71 -4.56 5.82
N PRO A 105 9.69 -5.23 7.00
CA PRO A 105 10.40 -4.73 8.18
C PRO A 105 11.90 -4.97 8.19
N ASN A 106 12.41 -5.83 7.31
CA ASN A 106 13.83 -6.14 7.32
C ASN A 106 14.63 -5.02 6.66
N GLN A 107 15.08 -4.06 7.48
CA GLN A 107 15.76 -2.88 6.97
C GLN A 107 17.08 -3.21 6.30
N LYS A 108 17.68 -4.35 6.62
CA LYS A 108 18.89 -4.79 5.92
C LYS A 108 18.64 -5.05 4.44
N GLY A 109 17.39 -5.38 4.09
CA GLY A 109 17.02 -5.58 2.71
C GLY A 109 16.60 -4.31 1.99
N TRP A 110 16.63 -3.16 2.66
CA TRP A 110 16.25 -1.89 2.05
C TRP A 110 17.40 -1.38 1.19
N GLY A 111 17.27 -1.57 -0.11
CA GLY A 111 18.29 -1.15 -1.06
C GLY A 111 17.90 0.13 -1.80
N SER A 112 18.56 0.34 -2.95
CA SER A 112 18.34 1.57 -3.71
C SER A 112 16.91 1.71 -4.21
N LYS A 113 16.27 0.61 -4.60
CA LYS A 113 14.88 0.65 -5.05
C LYS A 113 13.94 1.04 -3.92
N THR A 114 14.19 0.51 -2.72
CA THR A 114 13.39 0.85 -1.55
C THR A 114 13.54 2.32 -1.20
N ARG A 115 14.77 2.83 -1.23
CA ARG A 115 15.02 4.24 -0.94
C ARG A 115 14.34 5.13 -1.97
N ARG A 116 14.39 4.76 -3.24
CA ARG A 116 13.72 5.52 -4.30
C ARG A 116 12.21 5.51 -4.10
N TYR A 117 11.66 4.35 -3.73
CA TYR A 117 10.24 4.25 -3.46
C TYR A 117 9.81 5.20 -2.35
N GLY A 118 10.56 5.20 -1.25
CA GLY A 118 10.28 6.11 -0.14
C GLY A 118 10.31 7.57 -0.55
N ALA A 119 11.32 7.94 -1.34
CA ALA A 119 11.44 9.32 -1.83
C ALA A 119 10.28 9.67 -2.78
N ASP A 120 9.90 8.75 -3.65
CA ASP A 120 8.79 8.97 -4.59
C ASP A 120 7.47 9.19 -3.84
N ILE A 121 7.20 8.39 -2.83
CA ILE A 121 5.97 8.54 -2.05
C ILE A 121 5.96 9.87 -1.31
N THR A 122 7.09 10.22 -0.70
CA THR A 122 7.19 11.50 0.01
C THR A 122 6.94 12.67 -0.94
N ARG A 123 7.51 12.60 -2.14
CA ARG A 123 7.30 13.64 -3.14
C ARG A 123 5.82 13.71 -3.55
N ARG A 124 5.17 12.58 -3.77
CA ARG A 124 3.76 12.56 -4.13
C ARG A 124 2.88 13.17 -3.05
N MET A 125 3.23 12.92 -1.78
CA MET A 125 2.47 13.49 -0.67
C MET A 125 2.57 15.01 -0.62
N GLY A 126 3.71 15.55 -1.01
CA GLY A 126 3.90 17.00 -1.07
C GLY A 126 3.40 17.65 -2.34
N ALA A 127 2.98 16.87 -3.34
CA ALA A 127 2.52 17.41 -4.62
C ALA A 127 1.15 18.07 -4.48
N ARG A 128 0.92 19.09 -5.32
CA ARG A 128 -0.34 19.83 -5.31
C ARG A 128 -1.15 19.57 -6.56
#